data_c63934b00ef59202c11598f19e3c7062
#
_entry.id   c63934b00ef59202c11598f19e3c7062
#
_cell.length_a   1.000
_cell.length_b   1.000
_cell.length_c   1.000
_cell.angle_alpha   90.00
_cell.angle_beta   90.00
_cell.angle_gamma   90.00
#
_symmetry.space_group_name_H-M   'P 1'
#
loop_
_entity.id
_entity.type
_entity.pdbx_description
1 polymer ?
#
loop_
_entity_poly.entity_id
_entity_poly.type
_entity_poly.pdbx_seq_one_letter_code
_entity_poly.pdbx_strand_id
1 'polypeptide(L)'
;MTDSIPATFKPALIIHGGAGNIQRSRLPPDLYAQYHASLLSYLRSTKDLLNSGASALDAAVHAVSLLEDDEFFNCGRGSVFTSAGTIEMEASVMVTTVNKPTDETPSPIKRGAAVMELRNVRHPIQLARECLLRTGHDANGNPNGDGGNMHSQLGAPYVEELARAWGLEFKPDEWFWTKRRWEEHQRGLKGETEPVSLSQGTVGFRSLTAQRLAV
;
A
#
# COMPACT_ATOMS: atom_id res chain seq x y z
N MET A 1 44.07 13.90 -4.86
CA MET A 1 42.91 13.24 -4.21
C MET A 1 41.90 14.35 -3.94
N THR A 2 40.89 14.47 -4.76
CA THR A 2 39.81 15.44 -4.54
C THR A 2 38.83 14.81 -3.62
N ASP A 3 38.83 15.22 -2.33
CA ASP A 3 37.78 14.88 -1.38
C ASP A 3 36.45 15.40 -1.93
N SER A 4 35.67 14.51 -2.55
CA SER A 4 34.28 14.81 -2.90
C SER A 4 33.50 14.90 -1.62
N ILE A 5 33.12 16.12 -1.24
CA ILE A 5 32.17 16.37 -0.15
C ILE A 5 30.90 15.57 -0.49
N PRO A 6 30.46 14.63 0.37
CA PRO A 6 29.25 13.89 0.10
C PRO A 6 28.08 14.89 0.03
N ALA A 7 27.36 14.87 -1.09
CA ALA A 7 26.17 15.71 -1.24
C ALA A 7 25.16 15.31 -0.16
N THR A 8 24.95 16.17 0.83
CA THR A 8 23.92 15.98 1.86
C THR A 8 22.57 16.29 1.22
N PHE A 9 21.82 15.26 0.87
CA PHE A 9 20.44 15.43 0.40
C PHE A 9 19.53 15.66 1.60
N LYS A 10 18.73 16.73 1.53
CA LYS A 10 17.64 16.92 2.47
C LYS A 10 16.47 16.05 2.03
N PRO A 11 16.01 15.07 2.82
CA PRO A 11 14.91 14.21 2.42
C PRO A 11 13.61 15.02 2.27
N ALA A 12 12.81 14.68 1.26
CA ALA A 12 11.44 15.17 1.10
C ALA A 12 10.46 14.01 1.30
N LEU A 13 9.34 14.28 1.96
CA LEU A 13 8.32 13.32 2.30
C LEU A 13 6.94 13.86 1.96
N ILE A 14 6.15 13.05 1.24
CA ILE A 14 4.73 13.28 0.98
C ILE A 14 3.96 12.03 1.37
N ILE A 15 2.84 12.20 2.07
CA ILE A 15 1.88 11.14 2.36
C ILE A 15 0.55 11.50 1.71
N HIS A 16 -0.05 10.53 1.00
CA HIS A 16 -1.36 10.66 0.37
C HIS A 16 -2.34 9.66 0.99
N GLY A 17 -3.44 10.15 1.54
CA GLY A 17 -4.42 9.33 2.28
C GLY A 17 -5.48 8.65 1.41
N GLY A 18 -5.32 8.64 0.09
CA GLY A 18 -6.27 8.01 -0.84
C GLY A 18 -7.04 9.02 -1.71
N ALA A 19 -7.77 8.51 -2.71
CA ALA A 19 -8.45 9.27 -3.76
C ALA A 19 -9.97 9.05 -3.74
N GLY A 20 -10.58 9.06 -2.59
CA GLY A 20 -12.06 9.00 -2.46
C GLY A 20 -12.73 10.34 -2.69
N ASN A 21 -14.04 10.38 -2.52
CA ASN A 21 -14.83 11.61 -2.59
C ASN A 21 -14.63 12.48 -1.32
N ILE A 22 -13.37 12.85 -1.06
CA ILE A 22 -12.94 13.59 0.13
C ILE A 22 -13.00 15.10 -0.18
N GLN A 23 -14.19 15.61 -0.43
CA GLN A 23 -14.36 17.06 -0.51
C GLN A 23 -14.52 17.63 0.90
N ARG A 24 -13.67 18.58 1.28
CA ARG A 24 -13.71 19.22 2.60
C ARG A 24 -15.09 19.75 2.97
N SER A 25 -15.85 20.23 1.99
CA SER A 25 -17.21 20.74 2.17
C SER A 25 -18.26 19.65 2.46
N ARG A 26 -17.92 18.37 2.25
CA ARG A 26 -18.81 17.22 2.45
C ARG A 26 -18.45 16.37 3.65
N LEU A 27 -17.23 16.54 4.17
CA LEU A 27 -16.80 15.84 5.39
C LEU A 27 -17.31 16.59 6.62
N PRO A 28 -17.94 15.90 7.57
CA PRO A 28 -18.20 16.49 8.89
C PRO A 28 -16.89 17.03 9.49
N PRO A 29 -16.91 18.22 10.12
CA PRO A 29 -15.69 18.84 10.65
C PRO A 29 -14.88 17.93 11.57
N ASP A 30 -15.54 17.16 12.43
CA ASP A 30 -14.89 16.24 13.35
C ASP A 30 -14.20 15.09 12.63
N LEU A 31 -14.83 14.55 11.58
CA LEU A 31 -14.24 13.48 10.77
C LEU A 31 -13.03 14.00 9.98
N TYR A 32 -13.14 15.20 9.41
CA TYR A 32 -12.01 15.86 8.77
C TYR A 32 -10.84 16.04 9.72
N ALA A 33 -11.11 16.49 10.96
CA ALA A 33 -10.08 16.67 11.98
C ALA A 33 -9.37 15.35 12.32
N GLN A 34 -10.09 14.24 12.39
CA GLN A 34 -9.55 12.90 12.64
C GLN A 34 -8.63 12.46 11.50
N TYR A 35 -9.07 12.53 10.23
CA TYR A 35 -8.23 12.23 9.06
C TYR A 35 -6.94 13.07 9.06
N HIS A 36 -7.09 14.37 9.33
CA HIS A 36 -5.95 15.28 9.36
C HIS A 36 -4.97 14.96 10.49
N ALA A 37 -5.48 14.62 11.67
CA ALA A 37 -4.66 14.24 12.82
C ALA A 37 -3.87 12.94 12.55
N SER A 38 -4.52 11.92 11.99
CA SER A 38 -3.88 10.67 11.57
C SER A 38 -2.75 10.93 10.58
N LEU A 39 -3.03 11.63 9.48
CA LEU A 39 -2.01 11.93 8.45
C LEU A 39 -0.83 12.74 8.99
N LEU A 40 -1.08 13.74 9.86
CA LEU A 40 -0.01 14.50 10.51
C LEU A 40 0.83 13.65 11.44
N SER A 41 0.21 12.75 12.20
CA SER A 41 0.92 11.82 13.09
C SER A 41 1.84 10.91 12.27
N TYR A 42 1.35 10.33 11.17
CA TYR A 42 2.14 9.44 10.31
C TYR A 42 3.27 10.18 9.60
N LEU A 43 3.00 11.41 9.14
CA LEU A 43 4.03 12.26 8.53
C LEU A 43 5.16 12.56 9.51
N ARG A 44 4.83 12.89 10.78
CA ARG A 44 5.81 13.15 11.82
C ARG A 44 6.63 11.91 12.16
N SER A 45 5.96 10.79 12.43
CA SER A 45 6.62 9.51 12.73
C SER A 45 7.56 9.08 11.61
N THR A 46 7.13 9.20 10.35
CA THR A 46 7.95 8.85 9.19
C THR A 46 9.13 9.81 9.00
N LYS A 47 8.92 11.11 9.25
CA LYS A 47 10.01 12.11 9.25
C LYS A 47 11.06 11.80 10.30
N ASP A 48 10.64 11.43 11.52
CA ASP A 48 11.56 11.09 12.61
C ASP A 48 12.37 9.84 12.26
N LEU A 49 11.74 8.85 11.64
CA LEU A 49 12.40 7.65 11.11
C LEU A 49 13.46 8.01 10.05
N LEU A 50 13.13 8.88 9.09
CA LEU A 50 14.10 9.37 8.08
C LEU A 50 15.26 10.13 8.76
N ASN A 51 14.97 10.97 9.74
CA ASN A 51 15.99 11.73 10.47
C ASN A 51 16.92 10.82 11.29
N SER A 52 16.47 9.64 11.70
CA SER A 52 17.29 8.63 12.36
C SER A 52 18.18 7.81 11.40
N GLY A 53 18.10 8.08 10.09
CA GLY A 53 18.96 7.45 9.09
C GLY A 53 18.31 6.27 8.35
N ALA A 54 17.01 6.05 8.52
CA ALA A 54 16.32 5.02 7.74
C ALA A 54 16.34 5.31 6.23
N SER A 55 16.31 4.25 5.42
CA SER A 55 16.23 4.38 3.98
C SER A 55 14.88 4.98 3.54
N ALA A 56 14.83 5.55 2.33
CA ALA A 56 13.58 6.03 1.75
C ALA A 56 12.56 4.89 1.57
N LEU A 57 13.02 3.68 1.27
CA LEU A 57 12.17 2.49 1.17
C LEU A 57 11.54 2.16 2.53
N ASP A 58 12.33 2.07 3.59
CA ASP A 58 11.84 1.74 4.93
C ASP A 58 10.88 2.82 5.45
N ALA A 59 11.15 4.09 5.17
CA ALA A 59 10.27 5.18 5.52
C ALA A 59 8.93 5.13 4.77
N ALA A 60 8.94 4.81 3.47
CA ALA A 60 7.72 4.65 2.69
C ALA A 60 6.88 3.46 3.21
N VAL A 61 7.51 2.33 3.47
CA VAL A 61 6.84 1.13 4.03
C VAL A 61 6.26 1.43 5.41
N HIS A 62 7.01 2.13 6.28
CA HIS A 62 6.53 2.56 7.59
C HIS A 62 5.27 3.44 7.48
N ALA A 63 5.31 4.47 6.63
CA ALA A 63 4.18 5.37 6.45
C ALA A 63 2.92 4.63 5.98
N VAL A 64 3.06 3.71 5.01
CA VAL A 64 1.93 2.94 4.48
C VAL A 64 1.43 1.93 5.50
N SER A 65 2.31 1.27 6.26
CA SER A 65 1.88 0.35 7.35
C SER A 65 1.02 1.06 8.39
N LEU A 66 1.30 2.33 8.70
CA LEU A 66 0.47 3.12 9.61
C LEU A 66 -0.91 3.44 9.01
N LEU A 67 -0.99 3.66 7.69
CA LEU A 67 -2.27 3.83 6.98
C LEU A 67 -3.05 2.50 6.94
N GLU A 68 -2.38 1.37 6.78
CA GLU A 68 -2.99 0.04 6.75
C GLU A 68 -3.55 -0.41 8.12
N ASP A 69 -3.03 0.11 9.21
CA ASP A 69 -3.56 -0.12 10.57
C ASP A 69 -4.74 0.80 10.93
N ASP A 70 -4.98 1.87 10.18
CA ASP A 70 -6.00 2.87 10.48
C ASP A 70 -7.29 2.61 9.69
N GLU A 71 -8.42 2.54 10.38
CA GLU A 71 -9.74 2.28 9.79
C GLU A 71 -10.24 3.38 8.83
N PHE A 72 -9.57 4.52 8.78
CA PHE A 72 -9.94 5.62 7.89
C PHE A 72 -9.52 5.39 6.44
N PHE A 73 -8.48 4.59 6.18
CA PHE A 73 -7.88 4.45 4.85
C PHE A 73 -8.28 3.14 4.17
N ASN A 74 -8.22 3.14 2.85
CA ASN A 74 -8.59 1.98 2.05
C ASN A 74 -7.33 1.17 1.72
N CYS A 75 -7.03 0.24 2.51
CA CYS A 75 -6.12 -0.92 2.52
C CYS A 75 -5.85 -1.28 3.99
N GLY A 76 -5.65 -2.55 4.29
CA GLY A 76 -5.57 -2.98 5.68
C GLY A 76 -6.92 -2.88 6.39
N ARG A 77 -6.93 -2.34 7.62
CA ARG A 77 -8.09 -2.34 8.51
C ARG A 77 -9.30 -1.54 8.00
N GLY A 78 -9.13 -0.60 7.10
CA GLY A 78 -10.22 0.24 6.58
C GLY A 78 -10.65 -0.12 5.16
N SER A 79 -10.29 -1.29 4.67
CA SER A 79 -10.56 -1.73 3.30
C SER A 79 -12.05 -1.80 2.99
N VAL A 80 -12.39 -1.45 1.76
CA VAL A 80 -13.72 -1.66 1.21
C VAL A 80 -13.97 -3.14 0.94
N PHE A 81 -15.24 -3.52 0.93
CA PHE A 81 -15.65 -4.89 0.61
C PHE A 81 -15.80 -5.06 -0.91
N THR A 82 -15.48 -6.25 -1.41
CA THR A 82 -15.86 -6.71 -2.74
C THR A 82 -17.37 -6.92 -2.81
N SER A 83 -17.92 -7.09 -4.02
CA SER A 83 -19.35 -7.42 -4.19
C SER A 83 -19.76 -8.71 -3.48
N ALA A 84 -18.81 -9.61 -3.23
CA ALA A 84 -19.02 -10.86 -2.49
C ALA A 84 -19.00 -10.70 -0.97
N GLY A 85 -18.76 -9.48 -0.46
CA GLY A 85 -18.64 -9.21 0.98
C GLY A 85 -17.30 -9.66 1.60
N THR A 86 -16.29 -9.82 0.77
CA THR A 86 -14.92 -10.13 1.20
C THR A 86 -14.02 -8.90 1.08
N ILE A 87 -12.88 -8.92 1.75
CA ILE A 87 -11.86 -7.88 1.59
C ILE A 87 -10.72 -8.47 0.75
N GLU A 88 -10.30 -7.72 -0.26
CA GLU A 88 -9.15 -8.02 -1.09
C GLU A 88 -8.28 -6.76 -1.16
N MET A 89 -6.98 -6.93 -0.89
CA MET A 89 -6.04 -5.83 -0.74
C MET A 89 -4.90 -5.94 -1.74
N GLU A 90 -4.35 -4.79 -2.09
CA GLU A 90 -3.22 -4.66 -2.99
C GLU A 90 -2.20 -3.69 -2.41
N ALA A 91 -0.94 -3.91 -2.74
CA ALA A 91 0.12 -2.95 -2.44
C ALA A 91 1.20 -3.00 -3.50
N SER A 92 1.88 -1.88 -3.68
CA SER A 92 3.04 -1.83 -4.55
C SER A 92 4.10 -0.90 -3.98
N VAL A 93 5.35 -1.19 -4.30
CA VAL A 93 6.50 -0.38 -3.93
C VAL A 93 7.43 -0.23 -5.12
N MET A 94 8.02 0.95 -5.24
CA MET A 94 9.01 1.23 -6.28
C MET A 94 10.18 2.03 -5.71
N VAL A 95 11.39 1.72 -6.18
CA VAL A 95 12.61 2.46 -5.88
C VAL A 95 13.26 2.96 -7.17
N THR A 96 13.74 4.19 -7.17
CA THR A 96 14.43 4.77 -8.32
C THR A 96 15.93 4.50 -8.31
N THR A 97 16.50 4.43 -7.12
CA THR A 97 17.91 4.16 -6.91
C THR A 97 18.07 2.82 -6.23
N VAL A 98 18.77 1.93 -6.90
CA VAL A 98 19.24 0.70 -6.28
C VAL A 98 20.58 1.06 -5.65
N ASN A 99 20.75 0.84 -4.35
CA ASN A 99 22.04 1.06 -3.70
C ASN A 99 23.14 0.33 -4.52
N LYS A 100 24.28 1.01 -4.74
CA LYS A 100 25.39 0.32 -5.38
C LYS A 100 25.70 -0.94 -4.59
N PRO A 101 25.86 -2.10 -5.23
CA PRO A 101 26.23 -3.31 -4.52
C PRO A 101 27.52 -3.01 -3.75
N THR A 102 27.46 -3.14 -2.45
CA THR A 102 28.67 -3.47 -1.68
C THR A 102 28.75 -4.97 -1.65
N ASP A 103 29.95 -5.53 -1.55
CA ASP A 103 30.15 -6.98 -1.50
C ASP A 103 29.32 -7.67 -0.38
N GLU A 104 28.79 -6.87 0.56
CA GLU A 104 28.01 -7.33 1.73
C GLU A 104 26.49 -7.17 1.57
N THR A 105 25.99 -6.36 0.64
CA THR A 105 24.56 -6.17 0.43
C THR A 105 24.20 -6.28 -1.05
N PRO A 106 23.57 -7.40 -1.47
CA PRO A 106 23.09 -7.54 -2.84
C PRO A 106 22.10 -6.43 -3.15
N SER A 107 22.34 -5.72 -4.23
CA SER A 107 21.39 -4.74 -4.73
C SER A 107 20.13 -5.47 -5.22
N PRO A 108 18.92 -5.00 -4.89
CA PRO A 108 17.73 -5.57 -5.48
C PRO A 108 17.78 -5.40 -6.99
N ILE A 109 17.65 -6.50 -7.71
CA ILE A 109 17.65 -6.52 -9.19
C ILE A 109 16.37 -5.83 -9.70
N LYS A 110 15.27 -5.98 -8.95
CA LYS A 110 13.98 -5.36 -9.25
C LYS A 110 13.92 -3.93 -8.72
N ARG A 111 13.25 -3.04 -9.46
CA ARG A 111 12.95 -1.67 -9.02
C ARG A 111 11.53 -1.48 -8.56
N GLY A 112 10.67 -2.46 -8.76
CA GLY A 112 9.28 -2.43 -8.31
C GLY A 112 8.78 -3.82 -8.00
N ALA A 113 7.88 -3.90 -7.03
CA ALA A 113 7.12 -5.10 -6.72
C ALA A 113 5.69 -4.72 -6.33
N ALA A 114 4.76 -5.59 -6.70
CA ALA A 114 3.35 -5.46 -6.36
C ALA A 114 2.79 -6.80 -5.89
N VAL A 115 1.82 -6.72 -4.99
CA VAL A 115 1.07 -7.85 -4.47
C VAL A 115 -0.42 -7.56 -4.59
N MET A 116 -1.22 -8.57 -4.89
CA MET A 116 -2.65 -8.40 -5.16
C MET A 116 -3.48 -9.55 -4.61
N GLU A 117 -4.79 -9.29 -4.48
CA GLU A 117 -5.80 -10.27 -4.02
C GLU A 117 -5.55 -10.78 -2.59
N LEU A 118 -4.85 -9.99 -1.77
CA LEU A 118 -4.49 -10.37 -0.40
C LEU A 118 -5.71 -10.34 0.53
N ARG A 119 -5.80 -11.33 1.39
CA ARG A 119 -6.92 -11.46 2.34
C ARG A 119 -6.51 -11.18 3.79
N ASN A 120 -5.42 -11.77 4.24
CA ASN A 120 -5.12 -11.89 5.67
C ASN A 120 -3.75 -11.34 6.08
N VAL A 121 -2.93 -10.87 5.16
CA VAL A 121 -1.66 -10.21 5.49
C VAL A 121 -1.97 -8.85 6.13
N ARG A 122 -1.49 -8.63 7.36
CA ARG A 122 -1.76 -7.39 8.11
C ARG A 122 -1.33 -6.14 7.36
N HIS A 123 -0.11 -6.18 6.81
CA HIS A 123 0.50 -5.08 6.09
C HIS A 123 0.88 -5.49 4.66
N PRO A 124 -0.01 -5.34 3.69
CA PRO A 124 0.28 -5.58 2.27
C PRO A 124 1.56 -4.93 1.78
N ILE A 125 1.87 -3.70 2.23
CA ILE A 125 3.07 -2.98 1.82
C ILE A 125 4.38 -3.66 2.28
N GLN A 126 4.36 -4.30 3.45
CA GLN A 126 5.52 -5.06 3.93
C GLN A 126 5.78 -6.28 3.05
N LEU A 127 4.72 -6.95 2.61
CA LEU A 127 4.85 -8.06 1.66
C LEU A 127 5.37 -7.58 0.30
N ALA A 128 4.89 -6.45 -0.21
CA ALA A 128 5.43 -5.86 -1.44
C ALA A 128 6.93 -5.52 -1.30
N ARG A 129 7.35 -5.01 -0.13
CA ARG A 129 8.77 -4.78 0.19
C ARG A 129 9.58 -6.08 0.14
N GLU A 130 9.11 -7.14 0.79
CA GLU A 130 9.81 -8.43 0.77
C GLU A 130 9.88 -9.00 -0.65
N CYS A 131 8.81 -8.90 -1.43
CA CYS A 131 8.83 -9.27 -2.85
C CYS A 131 9.83 -8.43 -3.67
N LEU A 132 10.05 -7.16 -3.33
CA LEU A 132 11.06 -6.32 -3.97
C LEU A 132 12.48 -6.80 -3.65
N LEU A 133 12.74 -7.11 -2.38
CA LEU A 133 14.08 -7.42 -1.89
C LEU A 133 14.49 -8.86 -2.16
N ARG A 134 13.54 -9.79 -2.13
CA ARG A 134 13.79 -11.23 -2.34
C ARG A 134 13.59 -11.58 -3.81
N THR A 135 14.68 -11.92 -4.47
CA THR A 135 14.67 -12.19 -5.91
C THR A 135 14.87 -13.66 -6.25
N GLY A 136 15.22 -14.49 -5.28
CA GLY A 136 15.61 -15.89 -5.47
C GLY A 136 17.02 -16.06 -6.03
N HIS A 137 17.67 -14.95 -6.43
CA HIS A 137 18.99 -14.97 -7.09
C HIS A 137 19.87 -13.83 -6.57
N ASP A 138 21.17 -14.03 -6.62
CA ASP A 138 22.18 -12.99 -6.38
C ASP A 138 22.40 -12.12 -7.63
N ALA A 139 23.28 -11.12 -7.53
CA ALA A 139 23.62 -10.23 -8.63
C ALA A 139 24.24 -10.94 -9.85
N ASN A 140 24.77 -12.15 -9.68
CA ASN A 140 25.36 -12.98 -10.72
C ASN A 140 24.36 -13.96 -11.35
N GLY A 141 23.11 -13.96 -10.86
CA GLY A 141 22.06 -14.86 -11.31
C GLY A 141 22.06 -16.23 -10.66
N ASN A 142 22.86 -16.47 -9.62
CA ASN A 142 22.85 -17.72 -8.90
C ASN A 142 21.72 -17.76 -7.87
N PRO A 143 21.09 -18.92 -7.61
CA PRO A 143 20.13 -19.07 -6.53
C PRO A 143 20.72 -18.65 -5.17
N ASN A 144 20.03 -17.75 -4.45
CA ASN A 144 20.50 -17.22 -3.16
C ASN A 144 19.73 -17.79 -1.94
N GLY A 145 18.70 -18.59 -2.18
CA GLY A 145 17.94 -19.26 -1.12
C GLY A 145 17.01 -18.34 -0.31
N ASP A 146 16.79 -17.08 -0.74
CA ASP A 146 15.91 -16.14 -0.03
C ASP A 146 14.41 -16.44 -0.18
N GLY A 147 14.05 -17.45 -0.97
CA GLY A 147 12.68 -17.89 -1.23
C GLY A 147 11.87 -16.96 -2.13
N GLY A 148 12.50 -15.93 -2.70
CA GLY A 148 11.87 -15.00 -3.60
C GLY A 148 11.87 -15.43 -5.06
N ASN A 149 11.39 -14.54 -5.93
CA ASN A 149 11.42 -14.73 -7.38
C ASN A 149 11.53 -13.40 -8.14
N MET A 150 11.77 -13.50 -9.44
CA MET A 150 12.01 -12.34 -10.31
C MET A 150 10.74 -11.61 -10.78
N HIS A 151 9.54 -12.17 -10.55
CA HIS A 151 8.30 -11.52 -10.96
C HIS A 151 8.07 -10.24 -10.15
N SER A 152 7.63 -9.19 -10.86
CA SER A 152 7.33 -7.90 -10.24
C SER A 152 5.91 -7.82 -9.67
N GLN A 153 5.03 -8.76 -10.04
CA GLN A 153 3.66 -8.85 -9.53
C GLN A 153 3.35 -10.28 -9.11
N LEU A 154 2.80 -10.42 -7.93
CA LEU A 154 2.42 -11.70 -7.36
C LEU A 154 1.01 -11.61 -6.78
N GLY A 155 0.18 -12.61 -7.08
CA GLY A 155 -1.19 -12.72 -6.56
C GLY A 155 -1.33 -13.80 -5.49
N ALA A 156 -2.34 -13.64 -4.64
CA ALA A 156 -2.77 -14.70 -3.73
C ALA A 156 -3.39 -15.87 -4.54
N PRO A 157 -3.40 -17.11 -4.01
CA PRO A 157 -2.90 -17.47 -2.67
C PRO A 157 -1.37 -17.58 -2.58
N TYR A 158 -0.67 -17.73 -3.71
CA TYR A 158 0.78 -18.01 -3.73
C TYR A 158 1.62 -16.99 -2.94
N VAL A 159 1.36 -15.69 -3.12
CA VAL A 159 2.15 -14.67 -2.42
C VAL A 159 1.88 -14.66 -0.91
N GLU A 160 0.70 -15.10 -0.46
CA GLU A 160 0.43 -15.28 0.97
C GLU A 160 1.14 -16.49 1.56
N GLU A 161 1.40 -17.53 0.77
CA GLU A 161 2.26 -18.65 1.19
C GLU A 161 3.70 -18.18 1.42
N LEU A 162 4.22 -17.34 0.51
CA LEU A 162 5.53 -16.71 0.69
C LEU A 162 5.54 -15.80 1.94
N ALA A 163 4.50 -15.02 2.16
CA ALA A 163 4.37 -14.15 3.34
C ALA A 163 4.46 -14.97 4.64
N ARG A 164 3.81 -16.13 4.71
CA ARG A 164 3.92 -17.05 5.86
C ARG A 164 5.33 -17.60 6.03
N ALA A 165 5.96 -18.03 4.94
CA ALA A 165 7.33 -18.54 4.95
C ALA A 165 8.35 -17.48 5.39
N TRP A 166 8.07 -16.20 5.09
CA TRP A 166 8.90 -15.06 5.48
C TRP A 166 8.56 -14.49 6.86
N GLY A 167 7.56 -15.04 7.56
CA GLY A 167 7.20 -14.65 8.92
C GLY A 167 6.43 -13.32 9.02
N LEU A 168 5.73 -12.90 7.95
CA LEU A 168 4.88 -11.72 8.03
C LEU A 168 3.65 -11.97 8.91
N GLU A 169 3.11 -10.91 9.47
CA GLU A 169 1.96 -10.97 10.35
C GLU A 169 0.67 -11.15 9.57
N PHE A 170 -0.18 -12.07 10.06
CA PHE A 170 -1.51 -12.34 9.55
C PHE A 170 -2.57 -11.97 10.58
N LYS A 171 -3.69 -11.48 10.10
CA LYS A 171 -4.88 -11.19 10.91
C LYS A 171 -6.09 -11.96 10.39
N PRO A 172 -7.05 -12.33 11.25
CA PRO A 172 -8.31 -12.88 10.82
C PRO A 172 -9.16 -11.83 10.08
N ASP A 173 -10.12 -12.28 9.29
CA ASP A 173 -10.97 -11.41 8.46
C ASP A 173 -11.64 -10.28 9.28
N GLU A 174 -12.06 -10.59 10.51
CA GLU A 174 -12.75 -9.66 11.41
C GLU A 174 -11.88 -8.46 11.81
N TRP A 175 -10.56 -8.60 11.78
CA TRP A 175 -9.65 -7.51 12.09
C TRP A 175 -9.71 -6.38 11.04
N PHE A 176 -9.91 -6.74 9.77
CA PHE A 176 -10.00 -5.79 8.66
C PHE A 176 -11.38 -5.15 8.58
N TRP A 177 -12.38 -5.80 9.17
CA TRP A 177 -13.77 -5.36 9.13
C TRP A 177 -13.99 -4.11 9.97
N THR A 178 -14.68 -3.11 9.41
CA THR A 178 -15.16 -1.95 10.15
C THR A 178 -16.65 -1.77 9.91
N LYS A 179 -17.38 -1.32 10.95
CA LYS A 179 -18.82 -1.08 10.86
C LYS A 179 -19.15 -0.10 9.74
N ARG A 180 -18.36 0.99 9.62
CA ARG A 180 -18.53 2.01 8.58
C ARG A 180 -18.47 1.40 7.18
N ARG A 181 -17.42 0.62 6.88
CA ARG A 181 -17.24 -0.02 5.56
C ARG A 181 -18.31 -1.05 5.24
N TRP A 182 -18.77 -1.77 6.26
CA TRP A 182 -19.86 -2.71 6.09
C TRP A 182 -21.18 -2.01 5.77
N GLU A 183 -21.51 -0.91 6.46
CA GLU A 183 -22.70 -0.10 6.16
C GLU A 183 -22.62 0.54 4.76
N GLU A 184 -21.45 1.03 4.34
CA GLU A 184 -21.21 1.52 2.98
C GLU A 184 -21.45 0.41 1.94
N HIS A 185 -20.92 -0.80 2.18
CA HIS A 185 -21.13 -1.97 1.33
C HIS A 185 -22.62 -2.33 1.20
N GLN A 186 -23.35 -2.40 2.33
CA GLN A 186 -24.77 -2.70 2.32
C GLN A 186 -25.60 -1.66 1.53
N ARG A 187 -25.28 -0.38 1.65
CA ARG A 187 -25.91 0.68 0.84
C ARG A 187 -25.60 0.51 -0.63
N GLY A 188 -24.35 0.24 -0.96
CA GLY A 188 -23.93 0.00 -2.35
C GLY A 188 -24.66 -1.17 -3.01
N LEU A 189 -24.87 -2.27 -2.31
CA LEU A 189 -25.65 -3.43 -2.80
C LEU A 189 -27.11 -3.09 -3.11
N LYS A 190 -27.68 -2.14 -2.37
CA LYS A 190 -29.08 -1.66 -2.59
C LYS A 190 -29.17 -0.60 -3.70
N GLY A 191 -28.05 -0.21 -4.29
CA GLY A 191 -28.01 0.89 -5.25
C GLY A 191 -28.20 2.28 -4.63
N GLU A 192 -28.14 2.36 -3.31
CA GLU A 192 -28.18 3.62 -2.56
C GLU A 192 -26.81 4.30 -2.67
N THR A 193 -26.60 5.05 -3.75
CA THR A 193 -25.45 5.94 -3.84
C THR A 193 -25.71 7.13 -2.90
N GLU A 194 -24.68 7.56 -2.14
CA GLU A 194 -24.70 8.86 -1.48
C GLU A 194 -25.11 9.91 -2.52
N PRO A 195 -26.08 10.81 -2.23
CA PRO A 195 -26.48 11.80 -3.20
C PRO A 195 -25.25 12.64 -3.56
N VAL A 196 -24.68 12.36 -4.72
CA VAL A 196 -23.67 13.21 -5.33
C VAL A 196 -24.43 14.47 -5.74
N SER A 197 -24.45 15.47 -4.88
CA SER A 197 -24.89 16.81 -5.25
C SER A 197 -23.94 17.30 -6.32
N LEU A 198 -24.28 17.03 -7.57
CA LEU A 198 -23.64 17.59 -8.75
C LEU A 198 -24.09 19.06 -8.87
N SER A 199 -23.45 19.95 -8.10
CA SER A 199 -23.40 21.34 -8.49
C SER A 199 -22.30 21.47 -9.53
N GLN A 200 -22.71 21.36 -10.79
CA GLN A 200 -22.06 21.86 -12.00
C GLN A 200 -20.53 21.74 -12.09
N GLY A 201 -20.10 20.70 -12.82
CA GLY A 201 -18.73 20.51 -13.27
C GLY A 201 -18.65 19.14 -13.95
N THR A 202 -19.05 19.08 -15.20
CA THR A 202 -19.10 17.87 -16.03
C THR A 202 -17.69 17.31 -16.26
N VAL A 203 -17.34 16.23 -15.58
CA VAL A 203 -16.41 15.24 -16.13
C VAL A 203 -17.07 13.88 -15.93
N GLY A 204 -17.68 13.39 -17.00
CA GLY A 204 -18.32 12.09 -17.01
C GLY A 204 -17.31 10.96 -17.03
N PHE A 205 -17.17 10.25 -15.93
CA PHE A 205 -16.69 8.86 -15.97
C PHE A 205 -17.90 7.97 -16.24
N ARG A 206 -18.00 7.48 -17.45
CA ARG A 206 -18.93 6.39 -17.77
C ARG A 206 -18.44 5.11 -17.09
N SER A 207 -19.27 4.55 -16.24
CA SER A 207 -19.15 3.18 -15.76
C SER A 207 -19.00 2.24 -16.97
N LEU A 208 -17.87 1.57 -17.06
CA LEU A 208 -17.72 0.42 -17.96
C LEU A 208 -18.46 -0.77 -17.34
N THR A 209 -19.72 -0.92 -17.70
CA THR A 209 -20.46 -2.17 -17.51
C THR A 209 -19.75 -3.24 -18.32
N ALA A 210 -19.26 -4.26 -17.65
CA ALA A 210 -18.72 -5.46 -18.27
C ALA A 210 -19.81 -6.11 -19.15
N GLN A 211 -19.70 -5.97 -20.46
CA GLN A 211 -20.44 -6.82 -21.40
C GLN A 211 -19.81 -8.21 -21.35
N ARG A 212 -20.61 -9.19 -20.93
CA ARG A 212 -20.30 -10.60 -21.10
C ARG A 212 -20.09 -10.87 -22.59
N LEU A 213 -18.89 -11.27 -22.97
CA LEU A 213 -18.65 -11.98 -24.23
C LEU A 213 -19.10 -13.42 -24.02
N ALA A 214 -20.23 -13.78 -24.65
CA ALA A 214 -20.59 -15.16 -24.86
C ALA A 214 -19.83 -15.64 -26.12
N VAL A 215 -19.06 -16.72 -25.98
CA VAL A 215 -18.65 -17.63 -27.04
C VAL A 215 -18.99 -19.01 -26.58
#